data_da1fef95b80159099b73a9f5620534bc
#
_entry.id   da1fef95b80159099b73a9f5620534bc
#
_cell.length_a   1.000
_cell.length_b   1.000
_cell.length_c   1.000
_cell.angle_alpha   90.00
_cell.angle_beta   90.00
_cell.angle_gamma   90.00
#
_symmetry.space_group_name_H-M   'P 1'
#
loop_
_entity.id
_entity.type
_entity.pdbx_description
1 polymer ?
#
loop_
_entity_poly.entity_id
_entity_poly.type
_entity_poly.pdbx_seq_one_letter_code
_entity_poly.pdbx_strand_id
1 'polypeptide(L)'
;MSKNLALRIIVAAVFGPLIIWIGYLGGWWLAGMVMLLSAIGLGEFLWPMKDKVPDYVRAIIFILTLGAVYAAMKISDELSLFLLIGLFLCIGMAQAVKQKTPAELFYSTAVAFWGAAYIGFLYPFVYKIRYLYPEQGGHWVLFLFGTLWLADTMAMAAGKVFGKHKFAPTVSPNKTVEGFLGGLLGGLIVAVIMRLWLLSGIGWPVLIGAGLIISLVGQLGDLVESMWKRSCGIKDSSAIIPGHGGVLDRFDSLLFAAPALYWFLRFIAP
;
A
#
# COMPACT_ATOMS: atom_id res chain seq x y z
N MET A 1 14.47 -4.96 -28.09
CA MET A 1 13.79 -4.83 -26.78
C MET A 1 13.10 -6.15 -26.46
N SER A 2 13.31 -6.77 -25.30
CA SER A 2 12.62 -8.03 -24.98
C SER A 2 11.11 -7.77 -24.88
N LYS A 3 10.28 -8.75 -25.33
CA LYS A 3 8.80 -8.65 -25.25
C LYS A 3 8.32 -8.24 -23.84
N ASN A 4 9.00 -8.70 -22.79
CA ASN A 4 8.70 -8.36 -21.41
C ASN A 4 8.99 -6.89 -21.07
N LEU A 5 10.02 -6.26 -21.64
CA LEU A 5 10.33 -4.85 -21.39
C LEU A 5 9.31 -3.92 -22.06
N ALA A 6 8.92 -4.24 -23.31
CA ALA A 6 7.89 -3.48 -24.02
C ALA A 6 6.56 -3.52 -23.26
N LEU A 7 6.14 -4.69 -22.79
CA LEU A 7 4.91 -4.86 -22.02
C LEU A 7 4.95 -4.07 -20.71
N ARG A 8 6.07 -4.06 -20.01
CA ARG A 8 6.26 -3.24 -18.79
C ARG A 8 6.10 -1.75 -19.06
N ILE A 9 6.70 -1.26 -20.13
CA ILE A 9 6.59 0.16 -20.51
C ILE A 9 5.14 0.51 -20.83
N ILE A 10 4.44 -0.34 -21.61
CA ILE A 10 3.03 -0.10 -21.97
C ILE A 10 2.14 -0.07 -20.72
N VAL A 11 2.28 -1.05 -19.83
CA VAL A 11 1.50 -1.10 -18.59
C VAL A 11 1.75 0.16 -17.74
N ALA A 12 3.00 0.55 -17.53
CA ALA A 12 3.32 1.74 -16.77
C ALA A 12 2.80 3.04 -17.43
N ALA A 13 2.91 3.15 -18.76
CA ALA A 13 2.46 4.30 -19.53
C ALA A 13 0.93 4.47 -19.57
N VAL A 14 0.17 3.39 -19.44
CA VAL A 14 -1.30 3.44 -19.43
C VAL A 14 -1.83 3.55 -18.00
N PHE A 15 -1.41 2.67 -17.11
CA PHE A 15 -1.95 2.62 -15.75
C PHE A 15 -1.45 3.77 -14.88
N GLY A 16 -0.21 4.24 -15.06
CA GLY A 16 0.34 5.34 -14.29
C GLY A 16 -0.50 6.62 -14.45
N PRO A 17 -0.67 7.17 -15.65
CA PRO A 17 -1.51 8.35 -15.87
C PRO A 17 -2.97 8.14 -15.45
N LEU A 18 -3.53 6.94 -15.67
CA LEU A 18 -4.91 6.62 -15.28
C LEU A 18 -5.10 6.70 -13.75
N ILE A 19 -4.18 6.12 -12.97
CA ILE A 19 -4.20 6.15 -11.51
C ILE A 19 -4.10 7.58 -10.99
N ILE A 20 -3.17 8.37 -11.56
CA ILE A 20 -2.99 9.79 -11.24
C ILE A 20 -4.28 10.56 -11.55
N TRP A 21 -4.85 10.37 -12.73
CA TRP A 21 -6.06 11.06 -13.16
C TRP A 21 -7.25 10.74 -12.26
N ILE A 22 -7.49 9.46 -11.94
CA ILE A 22 -8.52 9.03 -11.00
C ILE A 22 -8.28 9.62 -9.61
N GLY A 23 -7.03 9.58 -9.13
CA GLY A 23 -6.65 10.15 -7.85
C GLY A 23 -6.90 11.65 -7.76
N TYR A 24 -6.64 12.38 -8.86
CA TYR A 24 -6.89 13.81 -8.95
C TYR A 24 -8.40 14.14 -9.01
N LEU A 25 -9.16 13.41 -9.82
CA LEU A 25 -10.63 13.58 -9.92
C LEU A 25 -11.33 13.33 -8.59
N GLY A 26 -10.94 12.27 -7.87
CA GLY A 26 -11.62 11.88 -6.63
C GLY A 26 -12.99 11.25 -6.89
N GLY A 27 -13.98 11.58 -6.07
CA GLY A 27 -15.36 11.14 -6.20
C GLY A 27 -15.53 9.62 -6.17
N TRP A 28 -16.49 9.13 -6.94
CA TRP A 28 -16.77 7.71 -7.07
C TRP A 28 -15.70 6.96 -7.85
N TRP A 29 -14.96 7.64 -8.72
CA TRP A 29 -13.84 7.04 -9.45
C TRP A 29 -12.73 6.61 -8.51
N LEU A 30 -12.32 7.49 -7.59
CA LEU A 30 -11.31 7.17 -6.59
C LEU A 30 -11.81 6.12 -5.60
N ALA A 31 -13.07 6.23 -5.14
CA ALA A 31 -13.66 5.22 -4.26
C ALA A 31 -13.71 3.84 -4.94
N GLY A 32 -14.13 3.78 -6.20
CA GLY A 32 -14.15 2.55 -7.00
C GLY A 32 -12.74 1.97 -7.19
N MET A 33 -11.74 2.80 -7.46
CA MET A 33 -10.35 2.37 -7.58
C MET A 33 -9.84 1.79 -6.24
N VAL A 34 -10.05 2.46 -5.11
CA VAL A 34 -9.65 1.96 -3.79
C VAL A 34 -10.35 0.64 -3.47
N MET A 35 -11.65 0.52 -3.74
CA MET A 35 -12.39 -0.74 -3.56
C MET A 35 -11.83 -1.87 -4.43
N LEU A 36 -11.53 -1.59 -5.70
CA LEU A 36 -10.96 -2.58 -6.63
C LEU A 36 -9.57 -3.04 -6.18
N LEU A 37 -8.68 -2.10 -5.83
CA LEU A 37 -7.35 -2.41 -5.32
C LEU A 37 -7.42 -3.22 -4.02
N SER A 38 -8.35 -2.86 -3.12
CA SER A 38 -8.58 -3.62 -1.88
C SER A 38 -9.10 -5.03 -2.15
N ALA A 39 -10.03 -5.19 -3.09
CA ALA A 39 -10.58 -6.50 -3.44
C ALA A 39 -9.51 -7.41 -4.06
N ILE A 40 -8.76 -6.92 -5.04
CA ILE A 40 -7.70 -7.71 -5.69
C ILE A 40 -6.57 -8.01 -4.69
N GLY A 41 -6.09 -6.98 -3.96
CA GLY A 41 -5.00 -7.15 -2.99
C GLY A 41 -5.37 -8.12 -1.86
N LEU A 42 -6.62 -8.09 -1.37
CA LEU A 42 -7.10 -9.05 -0.38
C LEU A 42 -7.18 -10.48 -0.96
N GLY A 43 -7.63 -10.62 -2.19
CA GLY A 43 -7.61 -11.90 -2.91
C GLY A 43 -6.20 -12.46 -3.02
N GLU A 44 -5.23 -11.64 -3.45
CA GLU A 44 -3.83 -12.01 -3.55
C GLU A 44 -3.22 -12.36 -2.19
N PHE A 45 -3.58 -11.62 -1.13
CA PHE A 45 -3.13 -11.92 0.22
C PHE A 45 -3.68 -13.25 0.77
N LEU A 46 -4.94 -13.56 0.52
CA LEU A 46 -5.59 -14.77 1.01
C LEU A 46 -5.29 -16.02 0.17
N TRP A 47 -4.87 -15.87 -1.08
CA TRP A 47 -4.59 -16.99 -1.97
C TRP A 47 -3.56 -18.01 -1.44
N PRO A 48 -2.38 -17.59 -0.92
CA PRO A 48 -1.40 -18.52 -0.35
C PRO A 48 -1.90 -19.23 0.91
N MET A 49 -3.01 -18.77 1.49
CA MET A 49 -3.62 -19.32 2.70
C MET A 49 -4.81 -20.25 2.42
N LYS A 50 -5.11 -20.55 1.17
CA LYS A 50 -6.29 -21.34 0.77
C LYS A 50 -6.41 -22.70 1.50
N ASP A 51 -5.28 -23.35 1.77
CA ASP A 51 -5.26 -24.65 2.45
C ASP A 51 -5.32 -24.53 3.99
N LYS A 52 -5.09 -23.32 4.52
CA LYS A 52 -5.08 -23.03 5.97
C LYS A 52 -6.39 -22.40 6.45
N VAL A 53 -7.07 -21.64 5.59
CA VAL A 53 -8.31 -20.92 5.90
C VAL A 53 -9.43 -21.42 4.99
N PRO A 54 -10.58 -21.89 5.55
CA PRO A 54 -11.71 -22.39 4.75
C PRO A 54 -12.28 -21.33 3.82
N ASP A 55 -12.91 -21.77 2.75
CA ASP A 55 -13.52 -20.90 1.75
C ASP A 55 -14.58 -19.97 2.34
N TYR A 56 -15.46 -20.50 3.20
CA TYR A 56 -16.49 -19.69 3.85
C TYR A 56 -15.89 -18.62 4.78
N VAL A 57 -14.76 -18.92 5.46
CA VAL A 57 -14.07 -17.93 6.29
C VAL A 57 -13.41 -16.88 5.40
N ARG A 58 -12.79 -17.28 4.28
CA ARG A 58 -12.24 -16.34 3.30
C ARG A 58 -13.31 -15.42 2.73
N ALA A 59 -14.51 -15.95 2.45
CA ALA A 59 -15.64 -15.14 1.99
C ALA A 59 -16.10 -14.11 3.06
N ILE A 60 -16.17 -14.51 4.33
CA ILE A 60 -16.47 -13.59 5.44
C ILE A 60 -15.41 -12.49 5.54
N ILE A 61 -14.14 -12.87 5.50
CA ILE A 61 -13.01 -11.91 5.52
C ILE A 61 -13.19 -10.90 4.37
N PHE A 62 -13.48 -11.40 3.18
CA PHE A 62 -13.61 -10.57 1.98
C PHE A 62 -14.74 -9.56 2.13
N ILE A 63 -15.93 -10.01 2.53
CA ILE A 63 -17.13 -9.17 2.66
C ILE A 63 -16.93 -8.11 3.76
N LEU A 64 -16.49 -8.51 4.95
CA LEU A 64 -16.35 -7.58 6.08
C LEU A 64 -15.18 -6.59 5.86
N THR A 65 -14.09 -7.04 5.23
CA THR A 65 -12.97 -6.13 4.90
C THR A 65 -13.39 -5.09 3.88
N LEU A 66 -14.06 -5.48 2.80
CA LEU A 66 -14.56 -4.50 1.81
C LEU A 66 -15.64 -3.59 2.41
N GLY A 67 -16.49 -4.11 3.31
CA GLY A 67 -17.40 -3.29 4.09
C GLY A 67 -16.67 -2.26 4.95
N ALA A 68 -15.58 -2.64 5.61
CA ALA A 68 -14.73 -1.73 6.39
C ALA A 68 -14.05 -0.67 5.51
N VAL A 69 -13.53 -1.05 4.33
CA VAL A 69 -12.98 -0.09 3.35
C VAL A 69 -14.02 0.94 2.93
N TYR A 70 -15.22 0.49 2.59
CA TYR A 70 -16.30 1.39 2.19
C TYR A 70 -16.72 2.30 3.34
N ALA A 71 -16.88 1.74 4.56
CA ALA A 71 -17.23 2.50 5.75
C ALA A 71 -16.19 3.60 6.04
N ALA A 72 -14.89 3.27 6.00
CA ALA A 72 -13.81 4.23 6.24
C ALA A 72 -13.77 5.38 5.23
N MET A 73 -14.25 5.16 4.00
CA MET A 73 -14.26 6.19 2.95
C MET A 73 -15.54 7.04 2.97
N LYS A 74 -16.69 6.44 3.27
CA LYS A 74 -18.00 7.04 2.99
C LYS A 74 -18.92 7.22 4.19
N ILE A 75 -18.66 6.55 5.30
CA ILE A 75 -19.54 6.56 6.48
C ILE A 75 -18.80 7.10 7.70
N SER A 76 -17.98 6.27 8.33
CA SER A 76 -17.16 6.69 9.48
C SER A 76 -16.04 5.69 9.77
N ASP A 77 -15.01 6.19 10.48
CA ASP A 77 -13.88 5.37 10.94
C ASP A 77 -14.30 4.40 12.04
N GLU A 78 -15.26 4.80 12.89
CA GLU A 78 -15.79 3.98 13.97
C GLU A 78 -16.48 2.72 13.42
N LEU A 79 -17.30 2.88 12.37
CA LEU A 79 -17.96 1.74 11.72
C LEU A 79 -16.92 0.82 11.05
N SER A 80 -15.90 1.39 10.40
CA SER A 80 -14.81 0.61 9.82
C SER A 80 -14.09 -0.23 10.87
N LEU A 81 -13.73 0.40 12.01
CA LEU A 81 -13.08 -0.28 13.13
C LEU A 81 -13.98 -1.36 13.74
N PHE A 82 -15.27 -1.07 13.91
CA PHE A 82 -16.26 -2.04 14.41
C PHE A 82 -16.33 -3.27 13.50
N LEU A 83 -16.38 -3.08 12.18
CA LEU A 83 -16.38 -4.19 11.21
C LEU A 83 -15.09 -5.02 11.28
N LEU A 84 -13.92 -4.40 11.46
CA LEU A 84 -12.64 -5.10 11.60
C LEU A 84 -12.57 -5.87 12.94
N ILE A 85 -13.07 -5.31 14.04
CA ILE A 85 -13.17 -6.02 15.33
C ILE A 85 -14.13 -7.20 15.19
N GLY A 86 -15.31 -7.00 14.61
CA GLY A 86 -16.27 -8.06 14.33
C GLY A 86 -15.67 -9.17 13.47
N LEU A 87 -14.87 -8.80 12.48
CA LEU A 87 -14.15 -9.74 11.63
C LEU A 87 -13.16 -10.60 12.44
N PHE A 88 -12.39 -10.00 13.35
CA PHE A 88 -11.46 -10.73 14.21
C PHE A 88 -12.19 -11.80 15.03
N LEU A 89 -13.32 -11.43 15.65
CA LEU A 89 -14.16 -12.36 16.41
C LEU A 89 -14.73 -13.46 15.51
N CYS A 90 -15.25 -13.13 14.34
CA CYS A 90 -15.79 -14.10 13.39
C CYS A 90 -14.73 -15.11 12.93
N ILE A 91 -13.53 -14.66 12.60
CA ILE A 91 -12.44 -15.56 12.20
C ILE A 91 -12.06 -16.48 13.36
N GLY A 92 -11.89 -15.92 14.55
CA GLY A 92 -11.54 -16.69 15.77
C GLY A 92 -12.57 -17.78 16.07
N MET A 93 -13.85 -17.44 16.08
CA MET A 93 -14.95 -18.37 16.30
C MET A 93 -15.04 -19.45 15.20
N ALA A 94 -14.95 -19.04 13.92
CA ALA A 94 -15.02 -19.98 12.80
C ALA A 94 -13.85 -20.98 12.78
N GLN A 95 -12.69 -20.59 13.30
CA GLN A 95 -11.52 -21.45 13.42
C GLN A 95 -11.59 -22.35 14.66
N ALA A 96 -12.15 -21.87 15.77
CA ALA A 96 -12.25 -22.63 17.03
C ALA A 96 -13.04 -23.96 16.91
N VAL A 97 -13.93 -24.05 15.92
CA VAL A 97 -14.73 -25.28 15.65
C VAL A 97 -13.89 -26.37 14.95
N LYS A 98 -12.68 -26.07 14.50
CA LYS A 98 -11.83 -27.04 13.78
C LYS A 98 -10.98 -27.87 14.71
N GLN A 99 -10.79 -29.16 14.34
CA GLN A 99 -9.86 -30.06 15.01
C GLN A 99 -8.40 -29.78 14.60
N LYS A 100 -7.86 -28.66 15.10
CA LYS A 100 -6.44 -28.25 14.92
C LYS A 100 -5.86 -27.88 16.27
N THR A 101 -4.53 -27.83 16.36
CA THR A 101 -3.88 -27.37 17.59
C THR A 101 -4.18 -25.90 17.86
N PRO A 102 -4.28 -25.46 19.13
CA PRO A 102 -4.52 -24.05 19.47
C PRO A 102 -3.50 -23.10 18.84
N ALA A 103 -2.25 -23.52 18.69
CA ALA A 103 -1.20 -22.73 18.06
C ALA A 103 -1.46 -22.49 16.56
N GLU A 104 -1.88 -23.52 15.81
CA GLU A 104 -2.22 -23.41 14.39
C GLU A 104 -3.46 -22.54 14.17
N LEU A 105 -4.46 -22.68 15.05
CA LEU A 105 -5.68 -21.86 15.00
C LEU A 105 -5.37 -20.39 15.25
N PHE A 106 -4.59 -20.10 16.28
CA PHE A 106 -4.17 -18.75 16.61
C PHE A 106 -3.35 -18.13 15.47
N TYR A 107 -2.35 -18.85 14.95
CA TYR A 107 -1.51 -18.36 13.84
C TYR A 107 -2.34 -18.04 12.58
N SER A 108 -3.22 -18.96 12.17
CA SER A 108 -4.05 -18.76 10.97
C SER A 108 -5.05 -17.60 11.15
N THR A 109 -5.61 -17.44 12.36
CA THR A 109 -6.49 -16.31 12.70
C THR A 109 -5.71 -15.00 12.67
N ALA A 110 -4.55 -14.94 13.30
CA ALA A 110 -3.72 -13.74 13.36
C ALA A 110 -3.27 -13.27 11.97
N VAL A 111 -2.82 -14.20 11.12
CA VAL A 111 -2.38 -13.85 9.75
C VAL A 111 -3.56 -13.42 8.89
N ALA A 112 -4.72 -14.09 8.97
CA ALA A 112 -5.90 -13.71 8.22
C ALA A 112 -6.44 -12.32 8.64
N PHE A 113 -6.47 -12.06 9.94
CA PHE A 113 -6.84 -10.74 10.48
C PHE A 113 -5.83 -9.67 10.10
N TRP A 114 -4.53 -9.97 10.18
CA TRP A 114 -3.49 -9.03 9.78
C TRP A 114 -3.66 -8.59 8.32
N GLY A 115 -3.91 -9.53 7.40
CA GLY A 115 -4.17 -9.20 5.99
C GLY A 115 -5.42 -8.35 5.78
N ALA A 116 -6.49 -8.65 6.50
CA ALA A 116 -7.72 -7.86 6.44
C ALA A 116 -7.52 -6.44 6.99
N ALA A 117 -6.83 -6.31 8.14
CA ALA A 117 -6.49 -5.01 8.72
C ALA A 117 -5.50 -4.23 7.84
N TYR A 118 -4.47 -4.89 7.33
CA TYR A 118 -3.47 -4.32 6.42
C TYR A 118 -4.11 -3.69 5.19
N ILE A 119 -5.05 -4.40 4.57
CA ILE A 119 -5.72 -3.94 3.35
C ILE A 119 -6.92 -3.04 3.70
N GLY A 120 -7.78 -3.50 4.60
CA GLY A 120 -9.05 -2.84 4.92
C GLY A 120 -8.90 -1.51 5.64
N PHE A 121 -7.83 -1.34 6.43
CA PHE A 121 -7.58 -0.11 7.16
C PHE A 121 -6.67 0.87 6.39
N LEU A 122 -5.70 0.39 5.62
CA LEU A 122 -4.67 1.25 5.04
C LEU A 122 -5.04 1.83 3.68
N TYR A 123 -5.67 1.08 2.77
CA TYR A 123 -6.07 1.61 1.45
C TYR A 123 -7.01 2.82 1.50
N PRO A 124 -8.00 2.90 2.41
CA PRO A 124 -8.88 4.06 2.51
C PRO A 124 -8.18 5.41 2.71
N PHE A 125 -6.94 5.41 3.23
CA PHE A 125 -6.21 6.65 3.46
C PHE A 125 -5.89 7.43 2.17
N VAL A 126 -5.79 6.76 1.02
CA VAL A 126 -5.66 7.45 -0.27
C VAL A 126 -6.89 8.32 -0.54
N TYR A 127 -8.09 7.77 -0.27
CA TYR A 127 -9.34 8.52 -0.37
C TYR A 127 -9.39 9.66 0.66
N LYS A 128 -9.01 9.41 1.91
CA LYS A 128 -9.00 10.42 2.97
C LYS A 128 -8.05 11.58 2.69
N ILE A 129 -6.85 11.33 2.12
CA ILE A 129 -5.92 12.39 1.68
C ILE A 129 -6.59 13.29 0.65
N ARG A 130 -7.32 12.72 -0.32
CA ARG A 130 -8.01 13.49 -1.37
C ARG A 130 -9.01 14.49 -0.80
N TYR A 131 -9.63 14.18 0.35
CA TYR A 131 -10.67 14.99 0.98
C TYR A 131 -10.23 15.73 2.24
N LEU A 132 -8.99 15.59 2.66
CA LEU A 132 -8.46 16.31 3.82
C LEU A 132 -8.42 17.82 3.59
N TYR A 133 -8.01 18.22 2.37
CA TYR A 133 -8.02 19.62 1.91
C TYR A 133 -8.77 19.68 0.57
N PRO A 134 -10.02 20.20 0.56
CA PRO A 134 -10.89 20.11 -0.63
C PRO A 134 -10.26 20.64 -1.91
N GLU A 135 -9.55 21.78 -1.85
CA GLU A 135 -8.94 22.42 -3.02
C GLU A 135 -7.61 21.77 -3.43
N GLN A 136 -6.84 21.27 -2.48
CA GLN A 136 -5.48 20.76 -2.71
C GLN A 136 -5.37 19.24 -2.65
N GLY A 137 -6.43 18.54 -2.26
CA GLY A 137 -6.39 17.09 -2.04
C GLY A 137 -5.93 16.29 -3.26
N GLY A 138 -6.30 16.72 -4.48
CA GLY A 138 -5.77 16.13 -5.71
C GLY A 138 -4.26 16.28 -5.85
N HIS A 139 -3.71 17.44 -5.49
CA HIS A 139 -2.26 17.68 -5.50
C HIS A 139 -1.51 16.85 -4.47
N TRP A 140 -2.11 16.61 -3.30
CA TRP A 140 -1.54 15.73 -2.27
C TRP A 140 -1.53 14.26 -2.70
N VAL A 141 -2.56 13.80 -3.43
CA VAL A 141 -2.55 12.47 -4.04
C VAL A 141 -1.47 12.36 -5.13
N LEU A 142 -1.30 13.39 -5.96
CA LEU A 142 -0.19 13.46 -6.93
C LEU A 142 1.16 13.41 -6.22
N PHE A 143 1.31 14.16 -5.13
CA PHE A 143 2.53 14.16 -4.32
C PHE A 143 2.84 12.76 -3.78
N LEU A 144 1.85 12.07 -3.23
CA LEU A 144 2.00 10.71 -2.69
C LEU A 144 2.52 9.74 -3.77
N PHE A 145 1.81 9.62 -4.90
CA PHE A 145 2.21 8.72 -5.98
C PHE A 145 3.54 9.11 -6.63
N GLY A 146 3.73 10.39 -6.92
CA GLY A 146 4.97 10.90 -7.49
C GLY A 146 6.19 10.61 -6.61
N THR A 147 6.03 10.78 -5.29
CA THR A 147 7.08 10.48 -4.31
C THR A 147 7.40 8.99 -4.28
N LEU A 148 6.39 8.12 -4.20
CA LEU A 148 6.61 6.66 -4.19
C LEU A 148 7.35 6.21 -5.45
N TRP A 149 6.88 6.62 -6.64
CA TRP A 149 7.50 6.18 -7.89
C TRP A 149 8.91 6.72 -8.10
N LEU A 150 9.17 7.99 -7.73
CA LEU A 150 10.50 8.53 -7.85
C LEU A 150 11.45 7.96 -6.78
N ALA A 151 10.96 7.74 -5.56
CA ALA A 151 11.73 7.10 -4.50
C ALA A 151 12.17 5.68 -4.89
N ASP A 152 11.28 4.86 -5.44
CA ASP A 152 11.60 3.51 -5.91
C ASP A 152 12.62 3.54 -7.07
N THR A 153 12.44 4.48 -8.01
CA THR A 153 13.36 4.65 -9.13
C THR A 153 14.76 5.06 -8.66
N MET A 154 14.83 6.04 -7.78
CA MET A 154 16.10 6.54 -7.22
C MET A 154 16.74 5.50 -6.30
N ALA A 155 15.96 4.77 -5.49
CA ALA A 155 16.46 3.68 -4.67
C ALA A 155 17.09 2.57 -5.52
N MET A 156 16.43 2.18 -6.61
CA MET A 156 16.96 1.19 -7.54
C MET A 156 18.22 1.70 -8.26
N ALA A 157 18.24 2.95 -8.71
CA ALA A 157 19.40 3.53 -9.40
C ALA A 157 20.60 3.65 -8.48
N ALA A 158 20.44 4.27 -7.29
CA ALA A 158 21.49 4.44 -6.31
C ALA A 158 22.01 3.08 -5.79
N GLY A 159 21.10 2.13 -5.53
CA GLY A 159 21.47 0.78 -5.10
C GLY A 159 22.26 0.00 -6.14
N LYS A 160 22.00 0.19 -7.45
CA LYS A 160 22.77 -0.43 -8.53
C LYS A 160 24.16 0.18 -8.71
N VAL A 161 24.26 1.50 -8.59
CA VAL A 161 25.52 2.23 -8.87
C VAL A 161 26.43 2.26 -7.64
N PHE A 162 25.88 2.50 -6.46
CA PHE A 162 26.64 2.75 -5.23
C PHE A 162 26.47 1.66 -4.15
N GLY A 163 25.53 0.71 -4.33
CA GLY A 163 25.14 -0.26 -3.30
C GLY A 163 26.27 -1.19 -2.87
N LYS A 164 26.69 -1.04 -1.63
CA LYS A 164 27.72 -1.87 -0.97
C LYS A 164 27.17 -2.58 0.26
N HIS A 165 26.29 -1.92 1.02
CA HIS A 165 25.81 -2.41 2.30
C HIS A 165 24.37 -2.92 2.16
N LYS A 166 24.15 -4.22 2.46
CA LYS A 166 22.81 -4.83 2.39
C LYS A 166 21.92 -4.31 3.51
N PHE A 167 20.71 -3.89 3.16
CA PHE A 167 19.73 -3.33 4.11
C PHE A 167 18.91 -4.42 4.81
N ALA A 168 18.39 -5.40 4.06
CA ALA A 168 17.53 -6.46 4.57
C ALA A 168 17.82 -7.81 3.87
N PRO A 169 18.98 -8.46 4.11
CA PRO A 169 19.48 -9.56 3.30
C PRO A 169 18.58 -10.80 3.31
N THR A 170 17.89 -11.08 4.41
CA THR A 170 17.00 -12.25 4.57
C THR A 170 15.65 -12.08 3.86
N VAL A 171 15.14 -10.85 3.76
CA VAL A 171 13.82 -10.54 3.22
C VAL A 171 13.91 -10.09 1.77
N SER A 172 14.80 -9.13 1.51
CA SER A 172 15.04 -8.54 0.19
C SER A 172 16.54 -8.35 -0.07
N PRO A 173 17.25 -9.38 -0.58
CA PRO A 173 18.71 -9.39 -0.70
C PRO A 173 19.27 -8.34 -1.67
N ASN A 174 18.43 -7.76 -2.51
CA ASN A 174 18.85 -6.72 -3.47
C ASN A 174 18.78 -5.29 -2.90
N LYS A 175 18.10 -5.07 -1.77
CA LYS A 175 18.01 -3.74 -1.15
C LYS A 175 19.32 -3.39 -0.44
N THR A 176 19.78 -2.14 -0.64
CA THR A 176 21.01 -1.59 -0.05
C THR A 176 20.72 -0.32 0.72
N VAL A 177 21.60 0.02 1.68
CA VAL A 177 21.51 1.25 2.48
C VAL A 177 21.64 2.47 1.56
N GLU A 178 22.55 2.43 0.60
CA GLU A 178 22.76 3.50 -0.38
C GLU A 178 21.52 3.69 -1.28
N GLY A 179 20.88 2.58 -1.64
CA GLY A 179 19.59 2.62 -2.33
C GLY A 179 18.50 3.26 -1.48
N PHE A 180 18.42 2.89 -0.19
CA PHE A 180 17.47 3.49 0.74
C PHE A 180 17.63 5.01 0.85
N LEU A 181 18.86 5.50 0.97
CA LEU A 181 19.16 6.94 0.98
C LEU A 181 18.81 7.60 -0.37
N GLY A 182 19.06 6.91 -1.49
CA GLY A 182 18.62 7.36 -2.82
C GLY A 182 17.12 7.55 -2.90
N GLY A 183 16.33 6.66 -2.29
CA GLY A 183 14.88 6.78 -2.21
C GLY A 183 14.44 8.02 -1.41
N LEU A 184 15.08 8.31 -0.27
CA LEU A 184 14.81 9.54 0.49
C LEU A 184 15.10 10.80 -0.33
N LEU A 185 16.20 10.81 -1.09
CA LEU A 185 16.51 11.90 -2.01
C LEU A 185 15.42 12.06 -3.08
N GLY A 186 14.88 10.96 -3.61
CA GLY A 186 13.74 10.99 -4.53
C GLY A 186 12.52 11.71 -3.93
N GLY A 187 12.21 11.44 -2.66
CA GLY A 187 11.14 12.14 -1.94
C GLY A 187 11.38 13.64 -1.79
N LEU A 188 12.62 14.05 -1.51
CA LEU A 188 12.99 15.47 -1.45
C LEU A 188 12.87 16.17 -2.81
N ILE A 189 13.26 15.50 -3.89
CA ILE A 189 13.13 16.05 -5.25
C ILE A 189 11.66 16.31 -5.58
N VAL A 190 10.76 15.37 -5.28
CA VAL A 190 9.32 15.58 -5.53
C VAL A 190 8.78 16.69 -4.63
N ALA A 191 9.21 16.81 -3.38
CA ALA A 191 8.84 17.94 -2.52
C ALA A 191 9.20 19.31 -3.13
N VAL A 192 10.39 19.42 -3.72
CA VAL A 192 10.81 20.63 -4.43
C VAL A 192 9.92 20.89 -5.66
N ILE A 193 9.69 19.88 -6.49
CA ILE A 193 8.85 20.00 -7.69
C ILE A 193 7.44 20.46 -7.31
N MET A 194 6.83 19.83 -6.30
CA MET A 194 5.48 20.17 -5.87
C MET A 194 5.39 21.58 -5.27
N ARG A 195 6.43 22.02 -4.57
CA ARG A 195 6.53 23.39 -4.04
C ARG A 195 6.56 24.43 -5.13
N LEU A 196 7.29 24.15 -6.20
CA LEU A 196 7.46 25.08 -7.31
C LEU A 196 6.22 25.17 -8.23
N TRP A 197 5.40 24.12 -8.29
CA TRP A 197 4.29 24.03 -9.26
C TRP A 197 2.92 24.03 -8.61
N LEU A 198 2.58 22.98 -7.85
CA LEU A 198 1.20 22.67 -7.47
C LEU A 198 0.85 23.04 -6.03
N LEU A 199 1.83 23.07 -5.14
CA LEU A 199 1.67 23.35 -3.71
C LEU A 199 2.49 24.58 -3.28
N SER A 200 2.54 25.60 -4.14
CA SER A 200 3.34 26.81 -3.92
C SER A 200 2.95 27.61 -2.67
N GLY A 201 1.73 27.48 -2.18
CA GLY A 201 1.26 28.07 -0.93
C GLY A 201 1.69 27.34 0.35
N ILE A 202 2.18 26.09 0.24
CA ILE A 202 2.56 25.27 1.40
C ILE A 202 4.02 25.55 1.77
N GLY A 203 4.29 25.69 3.07
CA GLY A 203 5.64 25.95 3.58
C GLY A 203 6.63 24.82 3.30
N TRP A 204 7.91 25.18 3.07
CA TRP A 204 8.99 24.22 2.81
C TRP A 204 9.10 23.10 3.85
N PRO A 205 9.00 23.37 5.19
CA PRO A 205 9.13 22.32 6.20
C PRO A 205 8.07 21.21 6.05
N VAL A 206 6.83 21.60 5.68
CA VAL A 206 5.73 20.65 5.49
C VAL A 206 5.98 19.75 4.29
N LEU A 207 6.38 20.32 3.14
CA LEU A 207 6.63 19.54 1.92
C LEU A 207 7.86 18.65 2.03
N ILE A 208 8.94 19.14 2.64
CA ILE A 208 10.14 18.33 2.92
C ILE A 208 9.79 17.19 3.87
N GLY A 209 9.09 17.48 4.97
CA GLY A 209 8.65 16.47 5.94
C GLY A 209 7.75 15.42 5.30
N ALA A 210 6.77 15.83 4.48
CA ALA A 210 5.89 14.93 3.74
C ALA A 210 6.66 14.05 2.76
N GLY A 211 7.59 14.60 1.97
CA GLY A 211 8.43 13.86 1.04
C GLY A 211 9.30 12.80 1.73
N LEU A 212 9.91 13.18 2.87
CA LEU A 212 10.70 12.25 3.69
C LEU A 212 9.82 11.15 4.31
N ILE A 213 8.68 11.48 4.87
CA ILE A 213 7.76 10.50 5.47
C ILE A 213 7.26 9.51 4.44
N ILE A 214 6.77 9.97 3.28
CA ILE A 214 6.29 9.11 2.21
C ILE A 214 7.39 8.15 1.75
N SER A 215 8.58 8.67 1.45
CA SER A 215 9.69 7.86 0.93
C SER A 215 10.26 6.90 1.98
N LEU A 216 10.36 7.32 3.25
CA LEU A 216 10.80 6.48 4.36
C LEU A 216 9.81 5.33 4.60
N VAL A 217 8.56 5.69 4.88
CA VAL A 217 7.54 4.72 5.28
C VAL A 217 7.14 3.82 4.11
N GLY A 218 7.13 4.33 2.88
CA GLY A 218 6.91 3.54 1.68
C GLY A 218 7.96 2.44 1.50
N GLN A 219 9.24 2.77 1.62
CA GLN A 219 10.32 1.77 1.53
C GLN A 219 10.26 0.71 2.64
N LEU A 220 9.83 1.09 3.85
CA LEU A 220 9.59 0.15 4.94
C LEU A 220 8.37 -0.73 4.68
N GLY A 221 7.31 -0.17 4.08
CA GLY A 221 6.10 -0.89 3.69
C GLY A 221 6.38 -2.04 2.71
N ASP A 222 7.16 -1.77 1.65
CA ASP A 222 7.62 -2.82 0.72
C ASP A 222 8.41 -3.94 1.45
N LEU A 223 9.20 -3.61 2.48
CA LEU A 223 9.86 -4.66 3.28
C LEU A 223 8.88 -5.52 4.06
N VAL A 224 7.83 -4.93 4.62
CA VAL A 224 6.79 -5.66 5.36
C VAL A 224 6.06 -6.62 4.43
N GLU A 225 5.67 -6.18 3.23
CA GLU A 225 5.06 -7.05 2.24
C GLU A 225 6.02 -8.14 1.75
N SER A 226 7.28 -7.79 1.49
CA SER A 226 8.32 -8.75 1.14
C SER A 226 8.50 -9.83 2.22
N MET A 227 8.46 -9.47 3.51
CA MET A 227 8.52 -10.41 4.63
C MET A 227 7.34 -11.39 4.60
N TRP A 228 6.11 -10.89 4.40
CA TRP A 228 4.94 -11.75 4.24
C TRP A 228 5.09 -12.71 3.06
N LYS A 229 5.50 -12.25 1.88
CA LYS A 229 5.72 -13.12 0.71
C LYS A 229 6.71 -14.24 1.01
N ARG A 230 7.85 -13.93 1.68
CA ARG A 230 8.84 -14.96 2.06
C ARG A 230 8.29 -15.95 3.08
N SER A 231 7.47 -15.51 4.04
CA SER A 231 6.83 -16.41 5.01
C SER A 231 5.83 -17.38 4.34
N CYS A 232 5.27 -17.00 3.21
CA CYS A 232 4.41 -17.85 2.39
C CYS A 232 5.18 -18.69 1.35
N GLY A 233 6.50 -18.56 1.25
CA GLY A 233 7.31 -19.26 0.25
C GLY A 233 7.13 -18.74 -1.18
N ILE A 234 6.55 -17.56 -1.36
CA ILE A 234 6.32 -16.93 -2.66
C ILE A 234 7.24 -15.73 -2.88
N LYS A 235 7.36 -15.29 -4.13
CA LYS A 235 8.11 -14.09 -4.50
C LYS A 235 7.19 -12.95 -4.91
N ASP A 236 6.21 -13.23 -5.70
CA ASP A 236 5.23 -12.28 -6.20
C ASP A 236 3.84 -12.69 -5.65
N SER A 237 2.98 -11.72 -5.32
CA SER A 237 1.65 -11.99 -4.75
C SER A 237 0.73 -12.70 -5.75
N SER A 238 0.89 -12.40 -7.04
CA SER A 238 0.21 -13.06 -8.16
C SER A 238 0.92 -12.78 -9.49
N ALA A 239 0.30 -13.20 -10.60
CA ALA A 239 0.74 -12.88 -11.97
C ALA A 239 -0.34 -12.11 -12.76
N ILE A 240 -1.24 -11.41 -12.07
CA ILE A 240 -2.39 -10.71 -12.68
C ILE A 240 -1.93 -9.59 -13.61
N ILE A 241 -0.88 -8.84 -13.23
CA ILE A 241 -0.33 -7.79 -14.08
C ILE A 241 0.82 -8.37 -14.91
N PRO A 242 0.65 -8.56 -16.23
CA PRO A 242 1.66 -9.17 -17.07
C PRO A 242 3.02 -8.44 -16.97
N GLY A 243 4.07 -9.17 -16.60
CA GLY A 243 5.42 -8.65 -16.43
C GLY A 243 5.67 -7.80 -15.15
N HIS A 244 4.64 -7.59 -14.31
CA HIS A 244 4.74 -6.78 -13.09
C HIS A 244 4.38 -7.54 -11.79
N GLY A 245 3.88 -8.77 -11.86
CA GLY A 245 3.44 -9.49 -10.66
C GLY A 245 1.99 -9.18 -10.29
N GLY A 246 1.69 -9.11 -9.00
CA GLY A 246 0.36 -8.79 -8.50
C GLY A 246 0.09 -7.30 -8.34
N VAL A 247 -1.16 -7.00 -8.06
CA VAL A 247 -1.60 -5.65 -7.67
C VAL A 247 -1.01 -5.27 -6.32
N LEU A 248 -1.01 -6.19 -5.36
CA LEU A 248 -0.42 -5.95 -4.05
C LEU A 248 1.06 -5.59 -4.15
N ASP A 249 1.84 -6.29 -5.02
CA ASP A 249 3.25 -6.00 -5.32
C ASP A 249 3.51 -4.57 -5.87
N ARG A 250 2.48 -3.90 -6.39
CA ARG A 250 2.61 -2.56 -6.99
C ARG A 250 2.16 -1.44 -6.06
N PHE A 251 1.42 -1.77 -5.01
CA PHE A 251 0.86 -0.81 -4.07
C PHE A 251 1.27 -1.06 -2.61
N ASP A 252 2.24 -1.95 -2.37
CA ASP A 252 2.79 -2.28 -1.06
C ASP A 252 3.30 -1.06 -0.29
N SER A 253 4.10 -0.24 -0.95
CA SER A 253 4.62 1.02 -0.42
C SER A 253 3.50 2.03 -0.12
N LEU A 254 2.45 2.05 -0.95
CA LEU A 254 1.31 2.94 -0.80
C LEU A 254 0.54 2.68 0.48
N LEU A 255 0.36 1.40 0.84
CA LEU A 255 -0.43 1.00 2.00
C LEU A 255 0.06 1.63 3.30
N PHE A 256 1.37 1.76 3.49
CA PHE A 256 1.93 2.40 4.67
C PHE A 256 2.17 3.90 4.50
N ALA A 257 2.56 4.34 3.30
CA ALA A 257 2.84 5.75 3.05
C ALA A 257 1.58 6.63 3.08
N ALA A 258 0.44 6.12 2.62
CA ALA A 258 -0.81 6.90 2.63
C ALA A 258 -1.29 7.26 4.04
N PRO A 259 -1.43 6.33 5.00
CA PRO A 259 -1.77 6.71 6.38
C PRO A 259 -0.72 7.59 7.03
N ALA A 260 0.59 7.35 6.78
CA ALA A 260 1.64 8.18 7.33
C ALA A 260 1.55 9.64 6.86
N LEU A 261 1.32 9.85 5.55
CA LEU A 261 1.08 11.18 4.99
C LEU A 261 -0.20 11.81 5.56
N TYR A 262 -1.30 11.06 5.62
CA TYR A 262 -2.57 11.57 6.15
C TYR A 262 -2.42 12.12 7.57
N TRP A 263 -1.84 11.34 8.47
CA TRP A 263 -1.64 11.74 9.86
C TRP A 263 -0.64 12.88 10.00
N PHE A 264 0.44 12.86 9.21
CA PHE A 264 1.39 13.97 9.16
C PHE A 264 0.68 15.29 8.79
N LEU A 265 -0.12 15.27 7.71
CA LEU A 265 -0.86 16.46 7.28
C LEU A 265 -1.90 16.92 8.30
N ARG A 266 -2.57 15.98 8.96
CA ARG A 266 -3.59 16.29 9.95
C ARG A 266 -3.04 16.91 11.23
N PHE A 267 -1.81 16.54 11.65
CA PHE A 267 -1.22 17.00 12.91
C PHE A 267 -0.27 18.19 12.76
N ILE A 268 0.36 18.37 11.60
CA ILE A 268 1.46 19.34 11.42
C ILE A 268 1.10 20.44 10.42
N ALA A 269 0.20 20.19 9.50
CA ALA A 269 -0.30 21.14 8.52
C ALA A 269 -1.78 21.44 8.82
N PRO A 270 -2.08 22.35 9.76
CA PRO A 270 -3.45 22.74 10.14
C PRO A 270 -4.18 23.45 9.00
#